data_b8450df0ae73ec24e4225a91c799f4cd
#
_entry.id   b8450df0ae73ec24e4225a91c799f4cd
#
_cell.length_a   1.000
_cell.length_b   1.000
_cell.length_c   1.000
_cell.angle_alpha   90.00
_cell.angle_beta   90.00
_cell.angle_gamma   90.00
#
_symmetry.space_group_name_H-M   'P 1'
#
loop_
_entity.id
_entity.type
_entity.pdbx_description
1 polymer ?
#
loop_
_entity_poly.entity_id
_entity_poly.type
_entity_poly.pdbx_seq_one_letter_code
_entity_poly.pdbx_strand_id
1 'polypeptide(L)'
;MSDITTHLLLPYILASQAQKHVTHNEALRLLDAMVQLSVLDRDLTAPPVSPADGDRHIVASGATGLWAGWDLNVAFRVDGAWMRLVPRPGWLAWIGDEQVFVVWIGSVWETVGMPQDLKARVLGLGGATADSYNRLSVNTPAVLLNNDGAGIEATVNKAAPANDAAFAFKTGFSARALIGLLGSDDFSVKVSPDGSAFLNALKIDRTSGQMELPQPTILPGLIAAPAPPPAGKAAVYARTRAGAPWIDVMRPSGRDFPLQPHFGVNRIANWSPSTNTTVNSEGLPVTSVGTVSTPALAATNLATSMRRWRVTSAATADAAVEQRSAGWACWRGNAAGLGGWTFVTRISLTTLQANGMGFFGLYGSTAALATTLTLAMVLNCVGIGFQRGTHANWQTVANDGSGAPTLTDMGAGFTIATSGVLTLFIAAAPNAASVWLRAVNEVTGAIFEQEITTDLPAITQFLSPRLYLNTGATAAAVAYDCSGLYIETDY
;
A
#
# COMPACT_ATOMS: atom_id res chain seq x y z
N MET A 1 -67.46 48.36 -6.95
CA MET A 1 -66.64 48.14 -5.74
C MET A 1 -67.20 46.89 -5.06
N SER A 2 -66.31 46.02 -4.65
CA SER A 2 -66.69 44.87 -3.77
C SER A 2 -67.08 45.39 -2.42
N ASP A 3 -68.02 44.73 -1.72
CA ASP A 3 -68.42 45.06 -0.34
C ASP A 3 -67.48 44.43 0.71
N ILE A 4 -66.43 43.75 0.27
CA ILE A 4 -65.42 43.08 1.10
C ILE A 4 -64.02 43.31 0.56
N THR A 5 -62.96 43.17 1.41
CA THR A 5 -61.53 43.21 1.03
C THR A 5 -61.13 41.92 0.27
N THR A 6 -60.06 41.99 -0.54
CA THR A 6 -59.70 40.97 -1.50
C THR A 6 -59.06 39.73 -0.89
N HIS A 7 -58.27 39.85 0.18
CA HIS A 7 -57.53 38.73 0.77
C HIS A 7 -58.18 38.19 2.03
N LEU A 8 -58.54 39.08 2.98
CA LEU A 8 -59.09 38.70 4.27
C LEU A 8 -60.60 38.67 4.27
N LEU A 9 -61.26 39.06 3.14
CA LEU A 9 -62.71 39.12 2.98
C LEU A 9 -63.42 39.93 4.09
N LEU A 10 -62.75 40.99 4.57
CA LEU A 10 -63.31 41.84 5.62
C LEU A 10 -64.41 42.74 5.06
N PRO A 11 -65.59 42.81 5.70
CA PRO A 11 -66.72 43.60 5.19
C PRO A 11 -66.44 45.10 5.31
N TYR A 12 -66.72 45.84 4.24
CA TYR A 12 -66.68 47.31 4.28
C TYR A 12 -67.93 47.86 4.95
N ILE A 13 -67.77 49.01 5.58
CA ILE A 13 -68.89 49.80 6.05
C ILE A 13 -69.53 50.49 4.83
N LEU A 14 -70.84 50.26 4.64
CA LEU A 14 -71.57 50.79 3.51
C LEU A 14 -71.89 52.31 3.69
N ALA A 15 -72.14 53.02 2.55
CA ALA A 15 -72.23 54.51 2.49
C ALA A 15 -73.35 55.16 3.32
N SER A 16 -74.24 54.42 3.93
CA SER A 16 -75.32 54.96 4.76
C SER A 16 -74.90 55.47 6.15
N GLN A 17 -73.63 55.33 6.49
CA GLN A 17 -73.04 55.83 7.79
C GLN A 17 -72.16 57.03 7.53
N ALA A 18 -72.56 58.23 7.94
CA ALA A 18 -71.91 59.49 7.64
C ALA A 18 -70.38 59.51 7.78
N GLN A 19 -69.70 59.59 6.63
CA GLN A 19 -68.22 59.74 6.38
C GLN A 19 -67.27 58.82 7.15
N LYS A 20 -67.65 58.07 8.17
CA LYS A 20 -66.78 57.12 8.91
C LYS A 20 -66.34 55.94 8.06
N HIS A 21 -67.09 55.63 7.01
CA HIS A 21 -66.79 54.51 6.11
C HIS A 21 -65.48 54.70 5.31
N VAL A 22 -65.13 55.92 4.96
CA VAL A 22 -63.92 56.17 4.14
C VAL A 22 -62.65 55.79 4.87
N THR A 23 -62.44 56.40 6.04
CA THR A 23 -61.22 56.18 6.84
C THR A 23 -61.15 54.72 7.37
N HIS A 24 -62.32 54.14 7.71
CA HIS A 24 -62.38 52.76 8.21
C HIS A 24 -62.05 51.77 7.05
N ASN A 25 -62.66 51.99 5.87
CA ASN A 25 -62.41 51.09 4.72
C ASN A 25 -60.97 51.22 4.18
N GLU A 26 -60.33 52.41 4.24
CA GLU A 26 -58.89 52.56 3.98
C GLU A 26 -58.04 51.78 4.97
N ALA A 27 -58.39 51.80 6.26
CA ALA A 27 -57.66 50.98 7.27
C ALA A 27 -57.84 49.46 7.02
N LEU A 28 -59.05 49.02 6.59
CA LEU A 28 -59.30 47.65 6.26
C LEU A 28 -58.49 47.20 5.01
N ARG A 29 -58.37 48.05 4.00
CA ARG A 29 -57.54 47.80 2.81
C ARG A 29 -56.05 47.65 3.16
N LEU A 30 -55.53 48.52 4.03
CA LEU A 30 -54.16 48.39 4.54
C LEU A 30 -53.95 47.12 5.32
N LEU A 31 -54.92 46.76 6.17
CA LEU A 31 -54.87 45.50 6.95
C LEU A 31 -54.87 44.29 6.02
N ASP A 32 -55.76 44.27 5.04
CA ASP A 32 -55.89 43.20 4.02
C ASP A 32 -54.62 43.05 3.17
N ALA A 33 -53.96 44.16 2.84
CA ALA A 33 -52.74 44.13 2.09
C ALA A 33 -51.53 43.61 2.89
N MET A 34 -51.51 43.83 4.22
CA MET A 34 -50.34 43.59 5.05
C MET A 34 -50.37 42.32 5.88
N VAL A 35 -51.55 41.84 6.27
CA VAL A 35 -51.68 40.60 7.03
C VAL A 35 -51.32 39.42 6.14
N GLN A 36 -50.33 38.64 6.59
CA GLN A 36 -49.75 37.55 5.79
C GLN A 36 -49.34 38.01 4.38
N LEU A 37 -48.52 39.08 4.33
CA LEU A 37 -48.10 39.68 3.08
C LEU A 37 -47.41 38.66 2.17
N SER A 38 -48.07 38.36 1.04
CA SER A 38 -47.59 37.56 -0.04
C SER A 38 -47.60 38.40 -1.31
N VAL A 39 -46.52 38.43 -2.05
CA VAL A 39 -46.38 39.13 -3.32
C VAL A 39 -46.13 38.14 -4.44
N LEU A 40 -46.58 38.45 -5.66
CA LEU A 40 -46.42 37.56 -6.82
C LEU A 40 -44.95 37.45 -7.21
N ASP A 41 -44.27 38.59 -7.33
CA ASP A 41 -42.85 38.69 -7.65
C ASP A 41 -42.24 40.01 -7.05
N ARG A 42 -40.91 40.19 -7.24
CA ARG A 42 -40.19 41.43 -6.88
C ARG A 42 -39.28 41.97 -7.99
N ASP A 43 -39.47 41.54 -9.24
CA ASP A 43 -38.56 41.80 -10.35
C ASP A 43 -39.12 42.81 -11.35
N LEU A 44 -40.41 43.14 -11.24
CA LEU A 44 -41.07 44.08 -12.17
C LEU A 44 -40.74 45.52 -11.81
N THR A 45 -40.35 46.31 -12.82
CA THR A 45 -40.16 47.78 -12.76
C THR A 45 -41.39 48.56 -13.18
N ALA A 46 -42.39 47.94 -13.73
CA ALA A 46 -43.64 48.54 -14.20
C ALA A 46 -44.82 47.60 -13.92
N PRO A 47 -46.08 48.12 -13.80
CA PRO A 47 -47.25 47.27 -13.65
C PRO A 47 -47.39 46.25 -14.73
N PRO A 48 -47.86 45.01 -14.41
CA PRO A 48 -48.19 44.00 -15.40
C PRO A 48 -49.34 44.50 -16.30
N VAL A 49 -49.44 43.93 -17.53
CA VAL A 49 -50.41 44.34 -18.55
C VAL A 49 -51.85 44.07 -18.14
N SER A 50 -52.12 43.04 -17.38
CA SER A 50 -53.45 42.64 -16.96
C SER A 50 -53.47 42.29 -15.46
N PRO A 51 -53.32 43.31 -14.56
CA PRO A 51 -53.34 43.07 -13.14
C PRO A 51 -54.73 42.78 -12.61
N ALA A 52 -54.87 41.85 -11.71
CA ALA A 52 -56.11 41.57 -10.98
C ALA A 52 -56.17 42.38 -9.68
N ASP A 53 -57.38 42.70 -9.23
CA ASP A 53 -57.56 43.22 -7.85
C ASP A 53 -57.10 42.19 -6.84
N GLY A 54 -56.25 42.57 -5.93
CA GLY A 54 -55.57 41.72 -4.97
C GLY A 54 -54.07 41.48 -5.32
N ASP A 55 -53.63 41.70 -6.56
CA ASP A 55 -52.23 41.52 -6.91
C ASP A 55 -51.31 42.42 -6.09
N ARG A 56 -50.26 41.82 -5.58
CA ARG A 56 -49.21 42.51 -4.81
C ARG A 56 -47.84 42.20 -5.39
N HIS A 57 -47.03 43.22 -5.54
CA HIS A 57 -45.65 43.10 -6.03
C HIS A 57 -44.73 43.97 -5.17
N ILE A 58 -43.51 43.52 -4.95
CA ILE A 58 -42.42 44.41 -4.52
C ILE A 58 -41.85 45.01 -5.79
N VAL A 59 -41.91 46.35 -5.89
CA VAL A 59 -41.43 47.07 -7.08
C VAL A 59 -39.92 47.01 -7.17
N ALA A 60 -39.37 46.55 -8.27
CA ALA A 60 -37.92 46.54 -8.48
C ALA A 60 -37.34 47.97 -8.57
N SER A 61 -36.04 48.09 -8.34
CA SER A 61 -35.32 49.37 -8.53
C SER A 61 -35.37 49.84 -10.00
N GLY A 62 -35.54 51.14 -10.19
CA GLY A 62 -35.75 51.71 -11.55
C GLY A 62 -37.19 51.74 -11.96
N ALA A 63 -38.11 51.90 -11.04
CA ALA A 63 -39.54 51.88 -11.27
C ALA A 63 -40.00 52.89 -12.31
N THR A 64 -40.91 52.47 -13.20
CA THR A 64 -41.44 53.25 -14.34
C THR A 64 -42.97 53.13 -14.41
N GLY A 65 -43.57 53.88 -15.34
CA GLY A 65 -45.03 53.85 -15.54
C GLY A 65 -45.78 54.32 -14.32
N LEU A 66 -46.87 53.65 -13.93
CA LEU A 66 -47.67 53.97 -12.76
C LEU A 66 -46.95 53.70 -11.43
N TRP A 67 -45.82 53.01 -11.45
CA TRP A 67 -44.96 52.74 -10.27
C TRP A 67 -43.76 53.63 -10.19
N ALA A 68 -43.61 54.66 -11.04
CA ALA A 68 -42.48 55.57 -11.03
C ALA A 68 -42.29 56.18 -9.62
N GLY A 69 -41.05 56.04 -9.04
CA GLY A 69 -40.72 56.50 -7.70
C GLY A 69 -41.21 55.59 -6.54
N TRP A 70 -41.61 54.31 -6.86
CA TRP A 70 -42.05 53.33 -5.87
C TRP A 70 -40.99 52.23 -5.63
N ASP A 71 -39.77 52.50 -6.01
CA ASP A 71 -38.68 51.53 -5.87
C ASP A 71 -38.71 50.88 -4.48
N LEU A 72 -38.64 49.53 -4.48
CA LEU A 72 -38.62 48.69 -3.30
C LEU A 72 -39.88 48.77 -2.39
N ASN A 73 -40.93 49.52 -2.80
CA ASN A 73 -42.18 49.52 -2.08
C ASN A 73 -43.09 48.38 -2.54
N VAL A 74 -44.11 48.07 -1.75
CA VAL A 74 -45.14 47.11 -2.15
C VAL A 74 -46.21 47.84 -2.93
N ALA A 75 -46.45 47.43 -4.17
CA ALA A 75 -47.56 47.82 -4.99
C ALA A 75 -48.72 46.85 -4.79
N PHE A 76 -49.88 47.33 -4.36
CA PHE A 76 -51.11 46.58 -4.11
C PHE A 76 -52.23 47.05 -5.05
N ARG A 77 -52.82 46.14 -5.82
CA ARG A 77 -53.93 46.38 -6.74
C ARG A 77 -55.24 46.29 -6.01
N VAL A 78 -56.02 47.36 -5.99
CA VAL A 78 -57.31 47.44 -5.33
C VAL A 78 -58.24 48.42 -6.03
N ASP A 79 -59.49 48.03 -6.26
CA ASP A 79 -60.56 48.82 -6.94
C ASP A 79 -60.10 49.39 -8.28
N GLY A 80 -59.34 48.61 -9.07
CA GLY A 80 -58.82 49.03 -10.36
C GLY A 80 -57.66 50.03 -10.32
N ALA A 81 -57.11 50.38 -9.17
CA ALA A 81 -55.96 51.27 -9.00
C ALA A 81 -54.81 50.63 -8.20
N TRP A 82 -53.62 51.16 -8.41
CA TRP A 82 -52.45 50.74 -7.60
C TRP A 82 -52.33 51.59 -6.35
N MET A 83 -52.16 50.94 -5.18
CA MET A 83 -51.87 51.56 -3.91
C MET A 83 -50.42 51.26 -3.53
N ARG A 84 -49.68 52.31 -3.11
CA ARG A 84 -48.32 52.25 -2.63
C ARG A 84 -48.28 51.99 -1.13
N LEU A 85 -47.59 50.90 -0.71
CA LEU A 85 -47.31 50.66 0.71
C LEU A 85 -45.79 50.79 0.89
N VAL A 86 -45.41 51.78 1.73
CA VAL A 86 -44.00 52.02 2.05
C VAL A 86 -43.57 51.06 3.15
N PRO A 87 -42.63 50.15 2.88
CA PRO A 87 -42.26 49.18 3.88
C PRO A 87 -41.56 49.78 5.09
N ARG A 88 -41.72 49.16 6.24
CA ARG A 88 -41.04 49.50 7.49
C ARG A 88 -40.13 48.38 7.93
N PRO A 89 -38.98 48.66 8.58
CA PRO A 89 -38.08 47.62 9.09
C PRO A 89 -38.82 46.54 9.87
N GLY A 90 -38.57 45.27 9.53
CA GLY A 90 -39.24 44.10 10.11
C GLY A 90 -40.48 43.59 9.34
N TRP A 91 -40.92 44.30 8.26
CA TRP A 91 -41.97 43.75 7.42
C TRP A 91 -41.48 42.45 6.76
N LEU A 92 -42.29 41.39 6.84
CA LEU A 92 -42.03 40.08 6.26
C LEU A 92 -42.99 39.88 5.09
N ALA A 93 -42.45 39.43 3.95
CA ALA A 93 -43.24 39.08 2.78
C ALA A 93 -42.84 37.69 2.22
N TRP A 94 -43.83 36.94 1.74
CA TRP A 94 -43.63 35.75 0.94
C TRP A 94 -43.56 36.13 -0.54
N ILE A 95 -42.50 35.71 -1.23
CA ILE A 95 -42.36 35.90 -2.68
C ILE A 95 -42.87 34.62 -3.36
N GLY A 96 -43.94 34.72 -4.15
CA GLY A 96 -44.67 33.56 -4.66
C GLY A 96 -43.91 32.75 -5.69
N ASP A 97 -43.25 33.40 -6.63
CA ASP A 97 -42.47 32.80 -7.74
C ASP A 97 -41.15 32.20 -7.25
N GLU A 98 -40.49 32.85 -6.28
CA GLU A 98 -39.23 32.36 -5.71
C GLU A 98 -39.42 31.37 -4.55
N GLN A 99 -40.62 31.30 -3.94
CA GLN A 99 -40.94 30.47 -2.76
C GLN A 99 -40.04 30.74 -1.55
N VAL A 100 -39.74 32.02 -1.28
CA VAL A 100 -38.90 32.45 -0.17
C VAL A 100 -39.60 33.54 0.67
N PHE A 101 -39.23 33.63 1.95
CA PHE A 101 -39.56 34.79 2.75
C PHE A 101 -38.48 35.84 2.62
N VAL A 102 -38.89 37.11 2.54
CA VAL A 102 -38.01 38.27 2.60
C VAL A 102 -38.42 39.20 3.74
N VAL A 103 -37.46 39.88 4.32
CA VAL A 103 -37.65 40.88 5.37
C VAL A 103 -37.11 42.23 4.92
N TRP A 104 -37.87 43.30 5.18
CA TRP A 104 -37.39 44.65 4.94
C TRP A 104 -36.47 45.11 6.06
N ILE A 105 -35.19 45.37 5.74
CA ILE A 105 -34.19 45.80 6.74
C ILE A 105 -34.03 47.30 6.84
N GLY A 106 -34.85 48.08 6.17
CA GLY A 106 -34.83 49.53 6.15
C GLY A 106 -34.34 50.17 4.84
N SER A 107 -33.64 49.39 4.01
CA SER A 107 -33.09 49.87 2.72
C SER A 107 -33.31 48.84 1.58
N VAL A 108 -33.38 47.55 1.86
CA VAL A 108 -33.58 46.51 0.89
C VAL A 108 -34.42 45.36 1.50
N TRP A 109 -34.98 44.53 0.63
CA TRP A 109 -35.65 43.29 1.00
C TRP A 109 -34.59 42.16 0.97
N GLU A 110 -34.24 41.63 2.16
CA GLU A 110 -33.32 40.51 2.29
C GLU A 110 -34.08 39.19 2.43
N THR A 111 -33.60 38.14 1.78
CA THR A 111 -34.11 36.80 1.96
C THR A 111 -33.85 36.34 3.40
N VAL A 112 -34.90 35.85 4.04
CA VAL A 112 -34.80 35.26 5.39
C VAL A 112 -34.02 33.95 5.29
N GLY A 113 -32.72 34.01 5.58
CA GLY A 113 -31.83 32.83 5.64
C GLY A 113 -31.98 32.06 6.97
N MET A 114 -31.30 30.92 7.04
CA MET A 114 -31.11 30.26 8.32
C MET A 114 -30.34 31.17 9.30
N PRO A 115 -30.68 31.17 10.60
CA PRO A 115 -29.89 31.85 11.61
C PRO A 115 -28.43 31.44 11.55
N GLN A 116 -27.51 32.39 11.75
CA GLN A 116 -26.05 32.07 11.83
C GLN A 116 -25.76 31.01 12.91
N ASP A 117 -26.52 31.10 14.02
CA ASP A 117 -26.45 30.11 15.11
C ASP A 117 -27.67 29.19 15.08
N LEU A 118 -27.61 28.12 14.28
CA LEU A 118 -28.67 27.14 14.25
C LEU A 118 -28.55 26.16 15.44
N LYS A 119 -29.46 26.26 16.42
CA LYS A 119 -29.61 25.31 17.51
C LYS A 119 -30.78 24.36 17.25
N ALA A 120 -30.52 23.32 16.45
CA ALA A 120 -31.51 22.30 16.17
C ALA A 120 -31.39 21.10 17.14
N ARG A 121 -32.50 20.59 17.62
CA ARG A 121 -32.50 19.35 18.42
C ARG A 121 -32.28 18.11 17.57
N VAL A 122 -32.78 18.10 16.37
CA VAL A 122 -32.60 17.08 15.33
C VAL A 122 -32.47 17.78 13.97
N LEU A 123 -31.62 17.28 13.09
CA LEU A 123 -31.39 17.83 11.78
C LEU A 123 -31.31 16.70 10.74
N GLY A 124 -32.25 16.68 9.81
CA GLY A 124 -32.24 15.80 8.63
C GLY A 124 -31.91 16.61 7.39
N LEU A 125 -30.93 16.17 6.61
CA LEU A 125 -30.51 16.79 5.35
C LEU A 125 -30.71 15.82 4.18
N GLY A 126 -31.08 16.33 3.00
CA GLY A 126 -31.29 15.54 1.79
C GLY A 126 -32.47 14.55 1.90
N GLY A 127 -33.52 14.93 2.61
CA GLY A 127 -34.68 14.06 2.85
C GLY A 127 -34.46 12.96 3.88
N ALA A 128 -33.35 12.99 4.63
CA ALA A 128 -33.09 12.04 5.71
C ALA A 128 -33.99 12.34 6.90
N THR A 129 -34.52 11.28 7.53
CA THR A 129 -35.25 11.39 8.80
C THR A 129 -34.26 11.31 9.96
N ALA A 130 -34.18 12.39 10.75
CA ALA A 130 -33.46 12.42 12.01
C ALA A 130 -34.38 12.06 13.17
N ASP A 131 -33.85 11.42 14.21
CA ASP A 131 -34.61 10.95 15.38
C ASP A 131 -33.88 11.31 16.69
N SER A 132 -34.36 10.78 17.82
CA SER A 132 -33.77 11.04 19.14
C SER A 132 -32.40 10.41 19.34
N TYR A 133 -32.04 9.40 18.53
CA TYR A 133 -30.76 8.70 18.55
C TYR A 133 -29.81 9.24 17.45
N ASN A 134 -30.30 9.29 16.20
CA ASN A 134 -29.57 9.84 15.05
C ASN A 134 -29.98 11.32 14.87
N ARG A 135 -29.47 12.20 15.72
CA ARG A 135 -29.87 13.62 15.75
C ARG A 135 -29.44 14.41 14.53
N LEU A 136 -28.34 14.01 13.88
CA LEU A 136 -27.93 14.47 12.56
C LEU A 136 -28.03 13.28 11.60
N SER A 137 -28.93 13.38 10.64
CA SER A 137 -29.08 12.40 9.56
C SER A 137 -28.86 13.10 8.22
N VAL A 138 -27.99 12.54 7.38
CA VAL A 138 -27.65 13.10 6.07
C VAL A 138 -27.83 12.03 5.01
N ASN A 139 -28.67 12.30 4.00
CA ASN A 139 -28.85 11.47 2.82
C ASN A 139 -28.21 12.21 1.63
N THR A 140 -26.97 11.84 1.29
CA THR A 140 -26.19 12.50 0.25
C THR A 140 -25.16 11.53 -0.32
N PRO A 141 -24.75 11.68 -1.59
CA PRO A 141 -23.62 10.92 -2.16
C PRO A 141 -22.28 11.23 -1.48
N ALA A 142 -22.09 12.43 -0.87
CA ALA A 142 -20.85 12.83 -0.24
C ALA A 142 -21.08 13.86 0.88
N VAL A 143 -20.25 13.82 1.92
CA VAL A 143 -20.15 14.86 2.95
C VAL A 143 -18.75 15.46 2.89
N LEU A 144 -18.66 16.77 2.70
CA LEU A 144 -17.40 17.50 2.70
C LEU A 144 -17.29 18.30 4.01
N LEU A 145 -16.25 18.00 4.76
CA LEU A 145 -15.75 18.86 5.84
C LEU A 145 -14.51 19.55 5.30
N ASN A 146 -14.57 20.84 5.03
CA ASN A 146 -13.47 21.59 4.43
C ASN A 146 -12.88 22.58 5.44
N ASN A 147 -11.56 22.81 5.34
CA ASN A 147 -10.90 23.83 6.14
C ASN A 147 -11.21 25.25 5.60
N ASP A 148 -11.03 26.25 6.46
CA ASP A 148 -11.17 27.69 6.17
C ASP A 148 -9.82 28.42 6.09
N GLY A 149 -8.73 27.68 5.76
CA GLY A 149 -7.36 28.22 5.67
C GLY A 149 -6.41 27.69 6.75
N ALA A 150 -6.89 26.80 7.63
CA ALA A 150 -6.09 26.16 8.68
C ALA A 150 -6.34 24.64 8.69
N GLY A 151 -6.10 23.99 9.83
CA GLY A 151 -6.43 22.59 10.02
C GLY A 151 -7.93 22.36 10.20
N ILE A 152 -8.38 21.11 10.06
CA ILE A 152 -9.73 20.66 10.38
C ILE A 152 -9.67 19.50 11.36
N GLU A 153 -10.55 19.50 12.35
CA GLU A 153 -10.67 18.44 13.35
C GLU A 153 -12.14 18.00 13.48
N ALA A 154 -12.37 16.69 13.48
CA ALA A 154 -13.64 16.09 13.83
C ALA A 154 -13.49 15.32 15.15
N THR A 155 -13.93 15.91 16.26
CA THR A 155 -13.82 15.30 17.58
C THR A 155 -14.97 14.35 17.86
N VAL A 156 -14.63 13.08 18.17
CA VAL A 156 -15.58 12.08 18.67
C VAL A 156 -15.23 11.76 20.10
N ASN A 157 -16.02 12.25 21.05
CA ASN A 157 -15.77 12.12 22.49
C ASN A 157 -16.72 11.10 23.14
N LYS A 158 -16.19 10.26 24.05
CA LYS A 158 -16.94 9.30 24.86
C LYS A 158 -16.95 9.70 26.34
N ALA A 159 -17.96 9.23 27.07
CA ALA A 159 -18.16 9.60 28.46
C ALA A 159 -17.24 8.85 29.45
N ALA A 160 -16.83 7.62 29.13
CA ALA A 160 -15.99 6.78 29.96
C ALA A 160 -15.12 5.82 29.14
N PRO A 161 -13.99 5.31 29.69
CA PRO A 161 -13.09 4.40 28.96
C PRO A 161 -13.78 3.15 28.38
N ALA A 162 -14.76 2.59 29.07
CA ALA A 162 -15.50 1.40 28.62
C ALA A 162 -16.53 1.67 27.51
N ASN A 163 -16.85 2.93 27.22
CA ASN A 163 -17.72 3.30 26.10
C ASN A 163 -16.96 3.29 24.79
N ASP A 164 -17.68 3.36 23.67
CA ASP A 164 -17.11 3.46 22.34
C ASP A 164 -17.12 4.92 21.85
N ALA A 165 -16.03 5.32 21.18
CA ALA A 165 -15.96 6.47 20.30
C ALA A 165 -15.57 5.94 18.92
N ALA A 166 -16.53 5.76 18.01
CA ALA A 166 -16.35 4.95 16.82
C ALA A 166 -16.97 5.54 15.56
N PHE A 167 -16.32 5.27 14.44
CA PHE A 167 -16.96 5.27 13.13
C PHE A 167 -17.38 3.84 12.79
N ALA A 168 -18.66 3.65 12.45
CA ALA A 168 -19.25 2.36 12.09
C ALA A 168 -19.56 2.32 10.59
N PHE A 169 -18.98 1.35 9.88
CA PHE A 169 -19.27 1.07 8.48
C PHE A 169 -20.30 -0.05 8.40
N LYS A 170 -21.43 0.23 7.74
CA LYS A 170 -22.59 -0.66 7.71
C LYS A 170 -23.04 -0.99 6.29
N THR A 171 -23.60 -2.18 6.11
CA THR A 171 -24.34 -2.58 4.91
C THR A 171 -25.74 -3.00 5.36
N GLY A 172 -26.79 -2.34 4.83
CA GLY A 172 -28.17 -2.60 5.26
C GLY A 172 -28.36 -2.45 6.77
N PHE A 173 -27.73 -1.45 7.39
CA PHE A 173 -27.69 -1.18 8.84
C PHE A 173 -27.00 -2.25 9.71
N SER A 174 -26.45 -3.32 9.12
CA SER A 174 -25.60 -4.29 9.83
C SER A 174 -24.13 -3.83 9.79
N ALA A 175 -23.49 -3.69 10.95
CA ALA A 175 -22.10 -3.21 11.03
C ALA A 175 -21.13 -4.25 10.46
N ARG A 176 -20.19 -3.80 9.59
CA ARG A 176 -19.14 -4.62 8.97
C ARG A 176 -17.76 -4.28 9.49
N ALA A 177 -17.54 -3.01 9.82
CA ALA A 177 -16.30 -2.58 10.45
C ALA A 177 -16.56 -1.46 11.45
N LEU A 178 -15.73 -1.40 12.46
CA LEU A 178 -15.66 -0.32 13.46
C LEU A 178 -14.22 0.16 13.54
N ILE A 179 -14.03 1.47 13.63
CA ILE A 179 -12.72 2.10 13.85
C ILE A 179 -12.85 3.15 14.94
N GLY A 180 -11.95 3.15 15.91
CA GLY A 180 -11.96 4.12 17.01
C GLY A 180 -11.48 3.56 18.34
N LEU A 181 -11.95 4.14 19.44
CA LEU A 181 -11.71 3.68 20.80
C LEU A 181 -12.87 2.75 21.20
N LEU A 182 -12.64 1.44 21.13
CA LEU A 182 -13.71 0.43 21.18
C LEU A 182 -13.61 -0.42 22.46
N GLY A 183 -14.38 -0.07 23.49
CA GLY A 183 -14.43 -0.75 24.80
C GLY A 183 -13.20 -0.48 25.69
N SER A 184 -12.26 0.32 25.23
CA SER A 184 -11.08 0.79 25.97
C SER A 184 -10.61 2.12 25.37
N ASP A 185 -9.55 2.72 25.93
CA ASP A 185 -8.92 3.90 25.34
C ASP A 185 -7.83 3.56 24.33
N ASP A 186 -7.63 2.29 24.01
CA ASP A 186 -6.75 1.86 22.94
C ASP A 186 -7.44 2.03 21.58
N PHE A 187 -6.68 2.46 20.57
CA PHE A 187 -7.23 2.58 19.23
C PHE A 187 -7.36 1.19 18.59
N SER A 188 -8.53 0.89 18.02
CA SER A 188 -8.83 -0.43 17.46
C SER A 188 -9.54 -0.36 16.12
N VAL A 189 -9.30 -1.38 15.30
CA VAL A 189 -10.08 -1.71 14.10
C VAL A 189 -10.67 -3.09 14.31
N LYS A 190 -11.99 -3.19 14.23
CA LYS A 190 -12.73 -4.45 14.33
C LYS A 190 -13.51 -4.70 13.05
N VAL A 191 -13.64 -5.96 12.65
CA VAL A 191 -14.43 -6.39 11.49
C VAL A 191 -15.42 -7.47 11.90
N SER A 192 -16.54 -7.56 11.19
CA SER A 192 -17.59 -8.54 11.48
C SER A 192 -18.20 -9.12 10.20
N PRO A 193 -18.39 -10.44 10.10
CA PRO A 193 -19.11 -11.06 8.99
C PRO A 193 -20.63 -10.84 9.07
N ASP A 194 -21.20 -10.69 10.26
CA ASP A 194 -22.64 -10.70 10.51
C ASP A 194 -23.18 -9.44 11.22
N GLY A 195 -22.31 -8.59 11.76
CA GLY A 195 -22.66 -7.37 12.49
C GLY A 195 -22.91 -7.57 13.97
N SER A 196 -22.73 -8.78 14.51
CA SER A 196 -22.88 -9.13 15.92
C SER A 196 -21.58 -9.60 16.57
N ALA A 197 -20.85 -10.51 15.93
CA ALA A 197 -19.54 -10.99 16.36
C ALA A 197 -18.43 -10.18 15.69
N PHE A 198 -17.54 -9.58 16.49
CA PHE A 198 -16.44 -8.75 15.98
C PHE A 198 -15.08 -9.36 16.29
N LEU A 199 -14.22 -9.41 15.26
CA LEU A 199 -12.82 -9.79 15.35
C LEU A 199 -11.96 -8.53 15.39
N ASN A 200 -10.99 -8.48 16.31
CA ASN A 200 -9.97 -7.45 16.30
C ASN A 200 -9.01 -7.70 15.11
N ALA A 201 -8.94 -6.75 14.19
CA ALA A 201 -7.98 -6.78 13.07
C ALA A 201 -6.69 -6.02 13.40
N LEU A 202 -6.81 -4.94 14.19
CA LEU A 202 -5.71 -4.10 14.65
C LEU A 202 -6.03 -3.55 16.02
N LYS A 203 -5.03 -3.50 16.91
CA LYS A 203 -5.09 -2.78 18.18
C LYS A 203 -3.78 -2.01 18.39
N ILE A 204 -3.86 -0.77 18.86
CA ILE A 204 -2.70 0.06 19.23
C ILE A 204 -2.87 0.44 20.70
N ASP A 205 -1.94 -0.03 21.52
CA ASP A 205 -1.88 0.33 22.94
C ASP A 205 -1.56 1.83 23.09
N ARG A 206 -2.39 2.57 23.77
CA ARG A 206 -2.29 4.03 23.91
C ARG A 206 -1.06 4.48 24.70
N THR A 207 -0.50 3.61 25.56
CA THR A 207 0.59 3.94 26.47
C THR A 207 1.95 3.69 25.83
N SER A 208 2.11 2.53 25.19
CA SER A 208 3.37 2.10 24.57
C SER A 208 3.45 2.43 23.08
N GLY A 209 2.31 2.66 22.43
CA GLY A 209 2.22 2.78 20.95
C GLY A 209 2.44 1.45 20.23
N GLN A 210 2.50 0.33 20.94
CA GLN A 210 2.67 -0.98 20.32
C GLN A 210 1.43 -1.37 19.52
N MET A 211 1.68 -1.90 18.32
CA MET A 211 0.65 -2.39 17.41
C MET A 211 0.54 -3.91 17.52
N GLU A 212 -0.66 -4.40 17.76
CA GLU A 212 -1.01 -5.81 17.75
C GLU A 212 -1.84 -6.14 16.49
N LEU A 213 -1.50 -7.25 15.84
CA LEU A 213 -2.26 -7.86 14.74
C LEU A 213 -2.76 -9.22 15.22
N PRO A 214 -3.93 -9.30 15.88
CA PRO A 214 -4.40 -10.54 16.51
C PRO A 214 -4.78 -11.63 15.51
N GLN A 215 -4.87 -11.32 14.22
CA GLN A 215 -5.14 -12.26 13.14
C GLN A 215 -3.86 -12.52 12.32
N PRO A 216 -3.72 -13.71 11.70
CA PRO A 216 -2.59 -13.99 10.81
C PRO A 216 -2.46 -12.95 9.71
N THR A 217 -1.23 -12.46 9.48
CA THR A 217 -0.93 -11.52 8.41
C THR A 217 -0.58 -12.27 7.14
N ILE A 218 -1.33 -12.07 6.07
CA ILE A 218 -1.04 -12.60 4.74
C ILE A 218 -0.23 -11.55 3.98
N LEU A 219 1.01 -11.90 3.62
CA LEU A 219 1.87 -11.07 2.80
C LEU A 219 1.79 -11.56 1.34
N PRO A 220 1.33 -10.77 0.39
CA PRO A 220 1.34 -11.16 -1.02
C PRO A 220 2.79 -11.27 -1.51
N GLY A 221 3.08 -12.30 -2.30
CA GLY A 221 4.41 -12.48 -2.93
C GLY A 221 4.64 -11.43 -4.02
N LEU A 222 5.59 -10.54 -3.80
CA LEU A 222 6.00 -9.54 -4.79
C LEU A 222 6.85 -10.19 -5.88
N ILE A 223 6.75 -9.71 -7.12
CA ILE A 223 7.61 -10.15 -8.24
C ILE A 223 9.01 -9.52 -8.12
N ALA A 224 9.10 -8.27 -7.67
CA ALA A 224 10.35 -7.53 -7.47
C ALA A 224 10.52 -7.11 -6.01
N ALA A 225 11.76 -6.94 -5.58
CA ALA A 225 12.06 -6.40 -4.25
C ALA A 225 11.58 -4.94 -4.14
N PRO A 226 11.04 -4.53 -2.99
CA PRO A 226 10.68 -3.14 -2.75
C PRO A 226 11.93 -2.24 -2.68
N ALA A 227 11.72 -0.93 -2.77
CA ALA A 227 12.80 0.03 -2.55
C ALA A 227 13.38 -0.11 -1.12
N PRO A 228 14.70 0.15 -0.94
CA PRO A 228 15.31 0.11 0.38
C PRO A 228 14.63 1.08 1.37
N PRO A 229 14.39 0.66 2.60
CA PRO A 229 13.85 1.56 3.63
C PRO A 229 14.91 2.60 4.04
N PRO A 230 14.49 3.74 4.63
CA PRO A 230 15.42 4.73 5.19
C PRO A 230 16.36 4.15 6.25
N ALA A 231 17.46 4.86 6.54
CA ALA A 231 18.42 4.49 7.59
C ALA A 231 17.71 4.22 8.93
N GLY A 232 18.17 3.17 9.62
CA GLY A 232 17.60 2.76 10.92
C GLY A 232 16.29 1.97 10.83
N LYS A 233 15.78 1.65 9.62
CA LYS A 233 14.54 0.89 9.43
C LYS A 233 14.81 -0.40 8.64
N ALA A 234 13.90 -1.36 8.76
CA ALA A 234 13.86 -2.58 7.96
C ALA A 234 12.43 -2.81 7.45
N ALA A 235 12.29 -3.38 6.26
CA ALA A 235 11.00 -3.79 5.71
C ALA A 235 10.92 -5.31 5.65
N VAL A 236 9.81 -5.89 6.14
CA VAL A 236 9.47 -7.31 6.01
C VAL A 236 8.43 -7.44 4.90
N TYR A 237 8.65 -8.34 3.97
CA TYR A 237 7.76 -8.57 2.83
C TYR A 237 7.88 -10.01 2.33
N ALA A 238 6.94 -10.47 1.53
CA ALA A 238 7.07 -11.73 0.81
C ALA A 238 7.48 -11.47 -0.64
N ARG A 239 8.40 -12.29 -1.16
CA ARG A 239 8.80 -12.27 -2.57
C ARG A 239 8.67 -13.67 -3.16
N THR A 240 8.06 -13.75 -4.34
CA THR A 240 7.96 -15.02 -5.08
C THR A 240 9.27 -15.27 -5.84
N ARG A 241 9.89 -16.42 -5.59
CA ARG A 241 11.08 -16.91 -6.28
C ARG A 241 10.89 -18.38 -6.62
N ALA A 242 11.12 -18.74 -7.88
CA ALA A 242 10.95 -20.13 -8.35
C ALA A 242 9.61 -20.75 -7.93
N GLY A 243 8.52 -19.98 -8.01
CA GLY A 243 7.17 -20.41 -7.68
C GLY A 243 6.80 -20.46 -6.19
N ALA A 244 7.74 -20.20 -5.27
CA ALA A 244 7.48 -20.17 -3.83
C ALA A 244 7.51 -18.73 -3.27
N PRO A 245 6.60 -18.36 -2.36
CA PRO A 245 6.71 -17.11 -1.62
C PRO A 245 7.73 -17.26 -0.48
N TRP A 246 8.68 -16.34 -0.43
CA TRP A 246 9.70 -16.24 0.63
C TRP A 246 9.47 -14.98 1.44
N ILE A 247 9.59 -15.05 2.75
CA ILE A 247 9.58 -13.88 3.62
C ILE A 247 10.99 -13.32 3.67
N ASP A 248 11.13 -12.05 3.29
CA ASP A 248 12.40 -11.34 3.24
C ASP A 248 12.43 -10.15 4.20
N VAL A 249 13.64 -9.77 4.56
CA VAL A 249 13.92 -8.49 5.25
C VAL A 249 14.78 -7.62 4.34
N MET A 250 14.25 -6.49 3.90
CA MET A 250 15.01 -5.46 3.20
C MET A 250 15.68 -4.52 4.18
N ARG A 251 16.96 -4.30 4.01
CA ARG A 251 17.77 -3.35 4.80
C ARG A 251 18.02 -2.04 4.05
N PRO A 252 18.40 -0.95 4.75
CA PRO A 252 18.73 0.32 4.09
C PRO A 252 19.84 0.24 3.03
N SER A 253 20.70 -0.78 3.11
CA SER A 253 21.76 -1.04 2.12
C SER A 253 21.23 -1.53 0.75
N GLY A 254 19.93 -1.77 0.60
CA GLY A 254 19.35 -2.40 -0.59
C GLY A 254 19.54 -3.92 -0.64
N ARG A 255 20.14 -4.51 0.38
CA ARG A 255 20.29 -5.96 0.51
C ARG A 255 19.09 -6.54 1.23
N ASP A 256 18.43 -7.50 0.59
CA ASP A 256 17.40 -8.33 1.17
C ASP A 256 17.91 -9.76 1.37
N PHE A 257 17.42 -10.39 2.42
CA PHE A 257 17.72 -11.78 2.72
C PHE A 257 16.43 -12.49 3.08
N PRO A 258 16.18 -13.69 2.52
CA PRO A 258 15.06 -14.50 2.97
C PRO A 258 15.28 -14.88 4.43
N LEU A 259 14.20 -14.77 5.22
CA LEU A 259 14.17 -15.35 6.55
C LEU A 259 14.04 -16.86 6.38
N GLN A 260 14.88 -17.61 7.09
CA GLN A 260 14.81 -19.07 7.07
C GLN A 260 13.50 -19.55 7.66
N PRO A 261 12.69 -20.30 6.88
CA PRO A 261 11.52 -20.96 7.46
C PRO A 261 11.94 -22.28 8.12
N HIS A 262 11.53 -22.61 9.25
CA HIS A 262 11.36 -23.95 9.84
C HIS A 262 12.60 -24.80 10.16
N PHE A 263 13.44 -24.34 11.10
CA PHE A 263 14.27 -25.27 11.87
C PHE A 263 13.39 -26.34 12.52
N GLY A 264 13.64 -27.59 12.20
CA GLY A 264 12.96 -28.74 12.81
C GLY A 264 12.02 -29.53 11.90
N VAL A 265 11.67 -28.99 10.73
CA VAL A 265 10.93 -29.72 9.69
C VAL A 265 11.85 -30.10 8.53
N ASN A 266 12.85 -29.26 8.23
CA ASN A 266 13.74 -29.43 7.09
C ASN A 266 15.04 -30.10 7.49
N ARG A 267 15.63 -30.87 6.56
CA ARG A 267 16.98 -31.40 6.72
C ARG A 267 18.00 -30.31 6.40
N ILE A 268 18.94 -30.11 7.33
CA ILE A 268 19.98 -29.09 7.22
C ILE A 268 21.35 -29.75 7.11
N ALA A 269 22.21 -29.22 6.23
CA ALA A 269 23.62 -29.52 6.16
C ALA A 269 24.45 -28.24 6.18
N ASN A 270 25.53 -28.25 6.93
CA ASN A 270 26.41 -27.10 7.09
C ASN A 270 27.89 -27.49 7.02
N TRP A 271 28.68 -26.74 6.24
CA TRP A 271 30.14 -26.78 6.26
C TRP A 271 30.68 -25.47 6.79
N SER A 272 31.61 -25.55 7.77
CA SER A 272 32.18 -24.39 8.40
C SER A 272 33.68 -24.54 8.65
N PRO A 273 34.44 -23.43 8.76
CA PRO A 273 35.87 -23.48 9.07
C PRO A 273 36.14 -24.10 10.45
N SER A 274 37.00 -25.11 10.50
CA SER A 274 37.52 -25.64 11.76
C SER A 274 38.71 -24.83 12.25
N THR A 275 39.29 -25.25 13.34
CA THR A 275 40.56 -24.69 13.88
C THR A 275 41.82 -25.33 13.26
N ASN A 276 41.65 -26.39 12.48
CA ASN A 276 42.73 -27.21 11.91
C ASN A 276 42.67 -27.26 10.39
N THR A 277 43.27 -28.27 9.80
CA THR A 277 43.33 -28.55 8.36
C THR A 277 42.10 -29.27 7.82
N THR A 278 41.01 -29.30 8.58
CA THR A 278 39.75 -29.94 8.21
C THR A 278 38.61 -28.91 8.11
N VAL A 279 37.55 -29.28 7.39
CA VAL A 279 36.29 -28.53 7.37
C VAL A 279 35.34 -29.24 8.32
N ASN A 280 34.70 -28.50 9.21
CA ASN A 280 33.60 -29.06 10.03
C ASN A 280 32.40 -29.28 9.09
N SER A 281 31.82 -30.47 9.13
CA SER A 281 30.66 -30.82 8.34
C SER A 281 29.57 -31.44 9.22
N GLU A 282 28.38 -30.87 9.13
CA GLU A 282 27.19 -31.35 9.82
C GLU A 282 26.15 -31.74 8.78
N GLY A 283 25.48 -32.85 8.97
CA GLY A 283 24.42 -33.33 8.11
C GLY A 283 24.84 -33.88 6.74
N LEU A 284 26.04 -33.51 6.24
CA LEU A 284 26.53 -33.91 4.93
C LEU A 284 28.07 -33.97 4.93
N PRO A 285 28.69 -35.16 4.82
CA PRO A 285 30.15 -35.29 4.88
C PRO A 285 30.84 -34.58 3.73
N VAL A 286 32.01 -33.95 4.00
CA VAL A 286 32.85 -33.29 3.00
C VAL A 286 34.03 -34.19 2.60
N THR A 287 34.26 -34.28 1.30
CA THR A 287 35.49 -34.88 0.74
C THR A 287 36.27 -33.78 0.02
N SER A 288 37.55 -33.66 0.31
CA SER A 288 38.42 -32.64 -0.29
C SER A 288 39.50 -33.25 -1.17
N VAL A 289 39.74 -32.63 -2.32
CA VAL A 289 40.93 -32.82 -3.17
C VAL A 289 41.78 -31.57 -3.05
N GLY A 290 43.06 -31.70 -2.86
CA GLY A 290 43.98 -30.60 -2.55
C GLY A 290 44.25 -30.48 -1.04
N THR A 291 45.10 -29.53 -0.68
CA THR A 291 45.49 -29.27 0.70
C THR A 291 44.54 -28.26 1.36
N VAL A 292 43.86 -28.69 2.41
CA VAL A 292 42.99 -27.82 3.22
C VAL A 292 43.82 -27.15 4.33
N SER A 293 43.61 -25.86 4.51
CA SER A 293 44.19 -25.06 5.56
C SER A 293 43.20 -24.04 6.12
N THR A 294 43.46 -23.52 7.32
CA THR A 294 42.64 -22.42 7.91
C THR A 294 43.54 -21.20 8.04
N PRO A 295 43.57 -20.27 7.07
CA PRO A 295 44.40 -19.10 7.09
C PRO A 295 44.09 -18.19 8.30
N ALA A 296 45.10 -17.57 8.88
CA ALA A 296 44.93 -16.58 9.93
C ALA A 296 44.08 -15.39 9.45
N LEU A 297 43.37 -14.79 10.38
CA LEU A 297 42.61 -13.56 10.10
C LEU A 297 43.57 -12.38 9.90
N ALA A 298 43.26 -11.53 8.95
CA ALA A 298 43.99 -10.30 8.69
C ALA A 298 43.02 -9.19 8.22
N ALA A 299 43.31 -7.96 8.62
CA ALA A 299 42.49 -6.80 8.28
C ALA A 299 42.82 -6.19 6.91
N THR A 300 43.44 -6.95 6.00
CA THR A 300 43.90 -6.45 4.70
C THR A 300 42.75 -6.16 3.74
N ASN A 301 41.77 -7.05 3.70
CA ASN A 301 40.56 -6.93 2.87
C ASN A 301 39.43 -7.82 3.43
N LEU A 302 38.25 -7.76 2.82
CA LEU A 302 37.08 -8.52 3.29
C LEU A 302 37.36 -10.03 3.29
N ALA A 303 37.99 -10.58 2.25
CA ALA A 303 38.29 -12.01 2.20
C ALA A 303 39.19 -12.47 3.35
N THR A 304 40.20 -11.68 3.70
CA THR A 304 41.16 -12.04 4.78
C THR A 304 40.59 -11.78 6.16
N SER A 305 39.61 -10.91 6.32
CA SER A 305 38.96 -10.61 7.61
C SER A 305 37.90 -11.64 8.01
N MET A 306 37.49 -12.51 7.09
CA MET A 306 36.53 -13.58 7.40
C MET A 306 37.22 -14.85 7.88
N ARG A 307 36.61 -15.54 8.85
CA ARG A 307 36.98 -16.91 9.17
C ARG A 307 36.66 -17.80 7.98
N ARG A 308 37.65 -18.54 7.50
CA ARG A 308 37.56 -19.31 6.24
C ARG A 308 38.48 -20.50 6.26
N TRP A 309 38.19 -21.49 5.47
CA TRP A 309 39.15 -22.50 5.06
C TRP A 309 39.65 -22.21 3.65
N ARG A 310 40.83 -22.66 3.33
CA ARG A 310 41.45 -22.57 1.98
C ARG A 310 41.72 -23.98 1.49
N VAL A 311 41.46 -24.19 0.20
CA VAL A 311 41.88 -25.39 -0.50
C VAL A 311 42.86 -25.00 -1.60
N THR A 312 44.05 -25.62 -1.60
CA THR A 312 45.14 -25.33 -2.50
C THR A 312 45.56 -26.57 -3.29
N SER A 313 45.72 -26.49 -4.60
CA SER A 313 46.18 -27.57 -5.46
C SER A 313 47.71 -27.79 -5.42
N ALA A 314 48.15 -28.90 -5.95
CA ALA A 314 49.54 -29.03 -6.36
C ALA A 314 49.91 -27.96 -7.44
N ALA A 315 51.19 -27.57 -7.48
CA ALA A 315 51.69 -26.63 -8.47
C ALA A 315 52.10 -27.36 -9.78
N THR A 316 51.18 -28.13 -10.35
CA THR A 316 51.38 -28.90 -11.57
C THR A 316 50.30 -28.58 -12.59
N ALA A 317 50.57 -28.77 -13.86
CA ALA A 317 49.53 -28.73 -14.89
C ALA A 317 48.44 -29.78 -14.56
N ASP A 318 47.23 -29.47 -14.96
CA ASP A 318 46.05 -30.33 -14.77
C ASP A 318 45.82 -30.75 -13.28
N ALA A 319 46.23 -29.91 -12.34
CA ALA A 319 45.87 -30.11 -10.94
C ALA A 319 44.54 -29.45 -10.65
N ALA A 320 43.82 -29.99 -9.66
CA ALA A 320 42.54 -29.43 -9.22
C ALA A 320 42.43 -29.40 -7.68
N VAL A 321 41.58 -28.49 -7.22
CA VAL A 321 41.02 -28.49 -5.88
C VAL A 321 39.51 -28.71 -5.98
N GLU A 322 39.04 -29.53 -5.07
CA GLU A 322 37.60 -29.85 -5.03
C GLU A 322 37.14 -30.06 -3.61
N GLN A 323 35.97 -29.55 -3.31
CA GLN A 323 35.18 -29.98 -2.15
C GLN A 323 33.83 -30.44 -2.64
N ARG A 324 33.46 -31.64 -2.25
CA ARG A 324 32.22 -32.29 -2.59
C ARG A 324 31.67 -33.11 -1.44
N SER A 325 30.40 -33.39 -1.46
CA SER A 325 29.86 -34.45 -0.60
C SER A 325 29.87 -35.80 -1.29
N ALA A 326 30.13 -36.84 -0.54
CA ALA A 326 29.90 -38.24 -0.97
C ALA A 326 28.43 -38.66 -0.91
N GLY A 327 27.59 -37.82 -0.26
CA GLY A 327 26.13 -38.02 -0.16
C GLY A 327 25.35 -37.05 -1.02
N TRP A 328 24.11 -37.43 -1.33
CA TRP A 328 23.15 -36.58 -2.00
C TRP A 328 22.53 -35.61 -1.00
N ALA A 329 22.36 -34.36 -1.40
CA ALA A 329 21.86 -33.30 -0.53
C ALA A 329 20.42 -32.95 -0.82
N CYS A 330 20.06 -32.78 -2.10
CA CYS A 330 18.79 -32.20 -2.49
C CYS A 330 18.35 -32.61 -3.90
N TRP A 331 17.13 -32.34 -4.26
CA TRP A 331 16.53 -32.56 -5.57
C TRP A 331 15.35 -31.61 -5.75
N ARG A 332 14.91 -31.32 -6.99
CA ARG A 332 13.77 -30.42 -7.23
C ARG A 332 12.42 -31.02 -6.84
N GLY A 333 12.28 -32.35 -6.90
CA GLY A 333 11.03 -33.04 -6.63
C GLY A 333 10.16 -33.23 -7.86
N ASN A 334 9.37 -34.33 -7.89
CA ASN A 334 8.55 -34.75 -9.02
C ASN A 334 7.04 -34.78 -8.71
N ALA A 335 6.63 -34.30 -7.56
CA ALA A 335 5.25 -34.13 -7.16
C ALA A 335 5.12 -32.93 -6.20
N ALA A 336 3.91 -32.41 -6.05
CA ALA A 336 3.64 -31.31 -5.13
C ALA A 336 4.10 -31.65 -3.69
N GLY A 337 4.83 -30.76 -3.07
CA GLY A 337 5.37 -30.92 -1.73
C GLY A 337 6.59 -31.84 -1.61
N LEU A 338 7.14 -32.34 -2.71
CA LEU A 338 8.35 -33.13 -2.71
C LEU A 338 9.55 -32.35 -3.24
N GLY A 339 10.72 -32.57 -2.64
CA GLY A 339 11.97 -31.90 -3.02
C GLY A 339 11.99 -30.44 -2.57
N GLY A 340 12.73 -29.63 -3.28
CA GLY A 340 13.00 -28.24 -2.89
C GLY A 340 14.25 -28.11 -2.04
N TRP A 341 14.93 -26.99 -2.17
CA TRP A 341 16.12 -26.66 -1.39
C TRP A 341 16.44 -25.18 -1.38
N THR A 342 17.23 -24.82 -0.38
CA THR A 342 18.01 -23.59 -0.31
C THR A 342 19.48 -23.94 -0.14
N PHE A 343 20.34 -23.43 -1.02
CA PHE A 343 21.79 -23.55 -0.96
C PHE A 343 22.42 -22.17 -0.84
N VAL A 344 23.33 -22.01 0.13
CA VAL A 344 24.09 -20.77 0.31
C VAL A 344 25.58 -21.09 0.50
N THR A 345 26.44 -20.38 -0.20
CA THR A 345 27.89 -20.45 0.05
C THR A 345 28.54 -19.10 -0.13
N ARG A 346 29.65 -18.87 0.56
CA ARG A 346 30.48 -17.66 0.41
C ARG A 346 31.90 -18.05 0.11
N ILE A 347 32.36 -17.60 -1.07
CA ILE A 347 33.64 -17.98 -1.64
C ILE A 347 34.48 -16.76 -1.98
N SER A 348 35.80 -16.97 -2.02
CA SER A 348 36.78 -16.00 -2.54
C SER A 348 37.87 -16.74 -3.31
N LEU A 349 38.23 -16.25 -4.47
CA LEU A 349 39.38 -16.78 -5.22
C LEU A 349 40.64 -16.14 -4.70
N THR A 350 41.67 -16.96 -4.41
CA THR A 350 42.92 -16.46 -3.86
C THR A 350 44.10 -16.61 -4.82
N THR A 351 44.11 -17.68 -5.62
CA THR A 351 45.12 -17.91 -6.64
C THR A 351 44.44 -18.47 -7.88
N LEU A 352 44.68 -17.82 -9.03
CA LEU A 352 44.09 -18.18 -10.31
C LEU A 352 45.19 -18.38 -11.37
N GLN A 353 44.95 -19.30 -12.31
CA GLN A 353 45.81 -19.52 -13.46
C GLN A 353 45.12 -19.08 -14.77
N ALA A 354 45.90 -18.78 -15.79
CA ALA A 354 45.41 -18.20 -17.05
C ALA A 354 44.38 -19.08 -17.77
N ASN A 355 44.52 -20.42 -17.66
CA ASN A 355 43.65 -21.39 -18.33
C ASN A 355 42.74 -22.16 -17.31
N GLY A 356 42.72 -21.75 -16.07
CA GLY A 356 41.95 -22.43 -15.03
C GLY A 356 40.46 -22.27 -15.18
N MET A 357 39.69 -23.24 -14.70
CA MET A 357 38.24 -23.29 -14.69
C MET A 357 37.74 -23.40 -13.24
N GLY A 358 36.69 -22.68 -12.88
CA GLY A 358 36.00 -22.81 -11.59
C GLY A 358 34.53 -23.08 -11.76
N PHE A 359 33.98 -23.94 -10.87
CA PHE A 359 32.54 -24.19 -10.72
C PHE A 359 32.16 -24.26 -9.24
N PHE A 360 31.10 -23.57 -8.85
CA PHE A 360 30.60 -23.49 -7.48
C PHE A 360 29.06 -23.58 -7.51
N GLY A 361 28.50 -24.62 -6.88
CA GLY A 361 27.07 -24.85 -6.92
C GLY A 361 26.67 -26.27 -6.54
N LEU A 362 25.65 -26.77 -7.21
CA LEU A 362 25.09 -28.12 -7.04
C LEU A 362 25.36 -28.95 -8.30
N TYR A 363 25.68 -30.24 -8.12
CA TYR A 363 26.14 -31.12 -9.17
C TYR A 363 25.49 -32.51 -9.07
N GLY A 364 25.10 -33.12 -10.18
CA GLY A 364 24.41 -34.41 -10.27
C GLY A 364 25.31 -35.65 -10.13
N SER A 365 26.50 -35.51 -9.55
CA SER A 365 27.41 -36.65 -9.26
C SER A 365 28.14 -36.43 -7.95
N THR A 366 28.38 -37.48 -7.19
CA THR A 366 29.20 -37.51 -5.98
C THR A 366 30.65 -37.91 -6.25
N ALA A 367 30.97 -38.40 -7.46
CA ALA A 367 32.33 -38.76 -7.88
C ALA A 367 33.22 -37.51 -8.04
N ALA A 368 34.55 -37.65 -7.91
CA ALA A 368 35.49 -36.58 -8.20
C ALA A 368 35.41 -36.14 -9.68
N LEU A 369 35.54 -34.85 -9.92
CA LEU A 369 35.60 -34.30 -11.27
C LEU A 369 36.96 -34.51 -11.88
N ALA A 370 37.00 -34.62 -13.22
CA ALA A 370 38.24 -34.71 -13.95
C ALA A 370 39.08 -33.42 -13.77
N THR A 371 40.37 -33.54 -13.59
CA THR A 371 41.28 -32.40 -13.40
C THR A 371 41.45 -31.52 -14.65
N THR A 372 41.15 -32.09 -15.82
CA THR A 372 41.16 -31.42 -17.14
C THR A 372 39.81 -30.83 -17.55
N LEU A 373 38.83 -30.79 -16.62
CA LEU A 373 37.48 -30.31 -16.91
C LEU A 373 37.50 -28.85 -17.38
N THR A 374 36.73 -28.56 -18.43
CA THR A 374 36.42 -27.19 -18.87
C THR A 374 34.98 -26.86 -18.54
N LEU A 375 34.66 -25.56 -18.53
CA LEU A 375 33.27 -25.15 -18.18
C LEU A 375 32.23 -25.72 -19.16
N ALA A 376 32.60 -25.87 -20.44
CA ALA A 376 31.73 -26.46 -21.46
C ALA A 376 31.44 -27.97 -21.27
N MET A 377 32.12 -28.64 -20.34
CA MET A 377 31.98 -30.08 -20.05
C MET A 377 31.22 -30.34 -18.73
N VAL A 378 30.75 -29.30 -18.04
CA VAL A 378 30.04 -29.45 -16.77
C VAL A 378 28.61 -29.87 -17.06
N LEU A 379 28.18 -31.03 -16.55
CA LEU A 379 26.87 -31.63 -16.83
C LEU A 379 26.04 -31.79 -15.54
N ASN A 380 24.72 -31.89 -15.67
CA ASN A 380 23.79 -32.09 -14.53
C ASN A 380 24.06 -31.14 -13.37
N CYS A 381 24.04 -29.84 -13.63
CA CYS A 381 24.46 -28.88 -12.61
C CYS A 381 23.63 -27.60 -12.62
N VAL A 382 23.70 -26.87 -11.49
CA VAL A 382 23.25 -25.51 -11.38
C VAL A 382 24.18 -24.76 -10.43
N GLY A 383 24.70 -23.59 -10.83
CA GLY A 383 25.65 -22.83 -10.04
C GLY A 383 26.22 -21.64 -10.78
N ILE A 384 27.41 -21.22 -10.36
CA ILE A 384 28.23 -20.21 -11.06
C ILE A 384 29.59 -20.81 -11.44
N GLY A 385 30.15 -20.31 -12.50
CA GLY A 385 31.46 -20.79 -12.95
C GLY A 385 32.14 -19.80 -13.88
N PHE A 386 33.35 -20.18 -14.29
CA PHE A 386 34.13 -19.46 -15.28
C PHE A 386 35.16 -20.36 -15.95
N GLN A 387 35.59 -19.98 -17.16
CA GLN A 387 36.76 -20.47 -17.82
C GLN A 387 37.69 -19.28 -18.08
N ARG A 388 38.88 -19.28 -17.48
CA ARG A 388 39.89 -18.24 -17.71
C ARG A 388 40.35 -18.28 -19.16
N GLY A 389 40.61 -17.11 -19.74
CA GLY A 389 40.92 -16.97 -21.15
C GLY A 389 39.70 -16.91 -22.07
N THR A 390 38.52 -17.34 -21.59
CA THR A 390 37.27 -17.26 -22.34
C THR A 390 36.32 -16.22 -21.73
N HIS A 391 36.20 -16.18 -20.40
CA HIS A 391 35.27 -15.30 -19.69
C HIS A 391 36.02 -14.23 -18.90
N ALA A 392 35.57 -12.98 -19.00
CA ALA A 392 36.02 -11.87 -18.17
C ALA A 392 35.27 -11.84 -16.82
N ASN A 393 34.01 -12.24 -16.86
CA ASN A 393 33.09 -12.21 -15.72
C ASN A 393 32.65 -13.63 -15.34
N TRP A 394 32.14 -13.78 -14.10
CA TRP A 394 31.47 -14.98 -13.69
C TRP A 394 30.23 -15.23 -14.57
N GLN A 395 29.95 -16.52 -14.80
CA GLN A 395 28.79 -16.99 -15.54
C GLN A 395 27.85 -17.75 -14.58
N THR A 396 26.54 -17.63 -14.76
CA THR A 396 25.65 -18.68 -14.26
C THR A 396 25.81 -19.91 -15.14
N VAL A 397 25.67 -21.09 -14.56
CA VAL A 397 25.87 -22.37 -15.23
C VAL A 397 24.70 -23.27 -14.91
N ALA A 398 23.99 -23.73 -15.94
CA ALA A 398 22.95 -24.73 -15.82
C ALA A 398 23.12 -25.79 -16.90
N ASN A 399 22.86 -27.07 -16.56
CA ASN A 399 22.89 -28.17 -17.52
C ASN A 399 22.00 -29.33 -17.08
N ASP A 400 21.25 -29.90 -18.02
CA ASP A 400 20.31 -31.02 -17.81
C ASP A 400 20.95 -32.43 -17.87
N GLY A 401 22.24 -32.49 -18.11
CA GLY A 401 22.97 -33.76 -18.30
C GLY A 401 23.31 -34.05 -19.76
N SER A 402 22.93 -33.21 -20.68
CA SER A 402 23.20 -33.34 -22.11
C SER A 402 23.76 -32.06 -22.74
N GLY A 403 24.56 -32.19 -23.77
CA GLY A 403 25.11 -31.03 -24.48
C GLY A 403 26.05 -30.16 -23.65
N ALA A 404 26.30 -28.95 -24.11
CA ALA A 404 27.06 -27.94 -23.38
C ALA A 404 26.14 -27.18 -22.43
N PRO A 405 26.65 -26.71 -21.27
CA PRO A 405 25.83 -25.95 -20.33
C PRO A 405 25.37 -24.60 -20.88
N THR A 406 24.19 -24.21 -20.52
CA THR A 406 23.70 -22.82 -20.72
C THR A 406 24.42 -21.90 -19.74
N LEU A 407 25.06 -20.86 -20.29
CA LEU A 407 25.83 -19.86 -19.57
C LEU A 407 25.17 -18.49 -19.72
N THR A 408 25.13 -17.71 -18.64
CA THR A 408 24.73 -16.30 -18.68
C THR A 408 25.79 -15.44 -18.00
N ASP A 409 26.32 -14.43 -18.71
CA ASP A 409 27.32 -13.50 -18.17
C ASP A 409 26.67 -12.65 -17.07
N MET A 410 27.29 -12.62 -15.89
CA MET A 410 26.79 -11.85 -14.75
C MET A 410 27.16 -10.36 -14.80
N GLY A 411 27.90 -9.94 -15.86
CA GLY A 411 28.24 -8.55 -16.12
C GLY A 411 29.44 -8.02 -15.31
N ALA A 412 29.78 -6.75 -15.57
CA ALA A 412 30.99 -6.09 -15.07
C ALA A 412 31.08 -6.02 -13.53
N GLY A 413 29.95 -6.10 -12.81
CA GLY A 413 29.92 -6.19 -11.35
C GLY A 413 30.49 -7.49 -10.77
N PHE A 414 30.74 -8.49 -11.63
CA PHE A 414 31.17 -9.85 -11.28
C PHE A 414 32.42 -10.27 -12.06
N THR A 415 33.36 -9.36 -12.24
CA THR A 415 34.66 -9.67 -12.87
C THR A 415 35.40 -10.73 -12.07
N ILE A 416 36.04 -11.68 -12.79
CA ILE A 416 36.82 -12.76 -12.18
C ILE A 416 38.12 -12.18 -11.64
N ALA A 417 38.24 -12.07 -10.31
CA ALA A 417 39.39 -11.48 -9.64
C ALA A 417 39.76 -12.22 -8.36
N THR A 418 41.00 -12.19 -7.98
CA THR A 418 41.45 -12.61 -6.66
C THR A 418 41.00 -11.62 -5.56
N SER A 419 40.75 -12.08 -4.35
CA SER A 419 40.27 -11.27 -3.22
C SER A 419 38.82 -10.74 -3.36
N GLY A 420 38.15 -11.03 -4.46
CA GLY A 420 36.69 -10.87 -4.54
C GLY A 420 36.00 -11.83 -3.60
N VAL A 421 34.92 -11.39 -2.98
CA VAL A 421 34.08 -12.23 -2.09
C VAL A 421 32.69 -12.30 -2.70
N LEU A 422 32.26 -13.50 -3.07
CA LEU A 422 30.94 -13.75 -3.61
C LEU A 422 30.10 -14.56 -2.62
N THR A 423 28.90 -14.13 -2.32
CA THR A 423 27.86 -14.95 -1.70
C THR A 423 26.93 -15.44 -2.78
N LEU A 424 26.84 -16.76 -2.92
CA LEU A 424 25.96 -17.43 -3.85
C LEU A 424 24.77 -18.00 -3.09
N PHE A 425 23.59 -17.76 -3.60
CA PHE A 425 22.32 -18.32 -3.12
C PHE A 425 21.62 -18.98 -4.30
N ILE A 426 21.22 -20.24 -4.12
CA ILE A 426 20.45 -21.00 -5.11
C ILE A 426 19.27 -21.63 -4.40
N ALA A 427 18.06 -21.52 -4.96
CA ALA A 427 16.86 -22.10 -4.37
C ALA A 427 15.92 -22.67 -5.42
N ALA A 428 15.23 -23.72 -5.07
CA ALA A 428 14.11 -24.27 -5.82
C ALA A 428 13.00 -24.64 -4.85
N ALA A 429 11.76 -24.29 -5.16
CA ALA A 429 10.61 -24.77 -4.41
C ALA A 429 10.38 -26.28 -4.67
N PRO A 430 9.63 -26.98 -3.82
CA PRO A 430 9.19 -28.35 -4.08
C PRO A 430 8.52 -28.47 -5.45
N ASN A 431 8.96 -29.41 -6.26
CA ASN A 431 8.47 -29.67 -7.63
C ASN A 431 8.55 -28.44 -8.57
N ALA A 432 9.50 -27.53 -8.35
CA ALA A 432 9.63 -26.32 -9.17
C ALA A 432 10.09 -26.62 -10.59
N ALA A 433 9.50 -25.93 -11.57
CA ALA A 433 9.96 -25.90 -12.96
C ALA A 433 11.22 -25.07 -13.16
N SER A 434 11.54 -24.16 -12.23
CA SER A 434 12.65 -23.22 -12.28
C SER A 434 13.54 -23.30 -11.05
N VAL A 435 14.72 -22.72 -11.16
CA VAL A 435 15.66 -22.50 -10.05
C VAL A 435 16.01 -21.03 -10.00
N TRP A 436 15.93 -20.44 -8.82
CA TRP A 436 16.36 -19.07 -8.60
C TRP A 436 17.81 -19.02 -8.11
N LEU A 437 18.61 -18.19 -8.76
CA LEU A 437 20.01 -17.96 -8.43
C LEU A 437 20.24 -16.49 -8.13
N ARG A 438 20.91 -16.21 -7.02
CA ARG A 438 21.39 -14.87 -6.66
C ARG A 438 22.87 -14.93 -6.29
N ALA A 439 23.64 -14.01 -6.83
CA ALA A 439 25.02 -13.77 -6.43
C ALA A 439 25.17 -12.34 -5.91
N VAL A 440 25.91 -12.17 -4.83
CA VAL A 440 26.26 -10.87 -4.25
C VAL A 440 27.76 -10.74 -4.25
N ASN A 441 28.29 -9.72 -4.90
CA ASN A 441 29.68 -9.32 -4.75
C ASN A 441 29.79 -8.50 -3.46
N GLU A 442 30.30 -9.13 -2.42
CA GLU A 442 30.36 -8.53 -1.08
C GLU A 442 31.31 -7.33 -0.98
N VAL A 443 32.26 -7.21 -1.91
CA VAL A 443 33.22 -6.09 -1.97
C VAL A 443 32.60 -4.86 -2.60
N THR A 444 31.89 -5.01 -3.73
CA THR A 444 31.30 -3.90 -4.48
C THR A 444 29.85 -3.62 -4.13
N GLY A 445 29.16 -4.59 -3.52
CA GLY A 445 27.73 -4.54 -3.29
C GLY A 445 26.87 -4.88 -4.51
N ALA A 446 27.47 -5.23 -5.66
CA ALA A 446 26.73 -5.63 -6.85
C ALA A 446 25.91 -6.90 -6.61
N ILE A 447 24.69 -6.93 -7.12
CA ILE A 447 23.74 -8.05 -7.02
C ILE A 447 23.40 -8.50 -8.44
N PHE A 448 23.45 -9.82 -8.65
CA PHE A 448 22.92 -10.48 -9.84
C PHE A 448 21.85 -11.48 -9.43
N GLU A 449 20.74 -11.49 -10.14
CA GLU A 449 19.64 -12.43 -9.91
C GLU A 449 19.15 -12.99 -11.25
N GLN A 450 18.85 -14.27 -11.25
CA GLN A 450 18.29 -14.95 -12.40
C GLN A 450 17.35 -16.08 -11.96
N GLU A 451 16.20 -16.15 -12.60
CA GLU A 451 15.38 -17.35 -12.60
C GLU A 451 15.73 -18.19 -13.82
N ILE A 452 16.29 -19.39 -13.60
CA ILE A 452 16.73 -20.32 -14.63
C ILE A 452 15.57 -21.28 -14.88
N THR A 453 15.08 -21.33 -16.12
CA THR A 453 13.91 -22.10 -16.52
C THR A 453 14.22 -23.21 -17.52
N THR A 454 15.42 -23.22 -18.09
CA THR A 454 15.86 -24.15 -19.14
C THR A 454 17.19 -24.79 -18.77
N ASP A 455 17.50 -25.91 -19.39
CA ASP A 455 18.78 -26.64 -19.22
C ASP A 455 19.07 -26.96 -17.73
N LEU A 456 18.04 -27.32 -16.98
CA LEU A 456 18.16 -27.66 -15.56
C LEU A 456 18.25 -29.17 -15.38
N PRO A 457 18.98 -29.67 -14.36
CA PRO A 457 18.96 -31.08 -13.99
C PRO A 457 17.52 -31.60 -13.90
N ALA A 458 17.30 -32.83 -14.31
CA ALA A 458 15.96 -33.45 -14.23
C ALA A 458 15.35 -33.27 -12.83
N ILE A 459 14.02 -33.13 -12.73
CA ILE A 459 13.34 -32.94 -11.46
C ILE A 459 13.59 -34.10 -10.46
N THR A 460 13.91 -35.27 -10.96
CA THR A 460 14.27 -36.48 -10.18
C THR A 460 15.77 -36.60 -9.91
N GLN A 461 16.60 -35.71 -10.51
CA GLN A 461 18.05 -35.77 -10.32
C GLN A 461 18.41 -35.29 -8.90
N PHE A 462 19.06 -36.18 -8.15
CA PHE A 462 19.69 -35.80 -6.88
C PHE A 462 20.95 -34.98 -7.13
N LEU A 463 21.16 -33.96 -6.32
CA LEU A 463 22.26 -33.00 -6.41
C LEU A 463 23.09 -33.00 -5.13
N SER A 464 24.39 -32.73 -5.29
CA SER A 464 25.36 -32.62 -4.21
C SER A 464 26.14 -31.31 -4.32
N PRO A 465 26.53 -30.67 -3.24
CA PRO A 465 27.36 -29.46 -3.28
C PRO A 465 28.70 -29.75 -3.94
N ARG A 466 29.15 -28.80 -4.75
CA ARG A 466 30.40 -28.85 -5.46
C ARG A 466 31.08 -27.50 -5.48
N LEU A 467 32.32 -27.44 -4.95
CA LEU A 467 33.23 -26.31 -5.04
C LEU A 467 34.48 -26.82 -5.76
N TYR A 468 34.75 -26.32 -6.95
CA TYR A 468 35.82 -26.86 -7.82
C TYR A 468 36.62 -25.73 -8.50
N LEU A 469 37.92 -25.90 -8.58
CA LEU A 469 38.82 -25.02 -9.31
C LEU A 469 40.03 -25.83 -9.82
N ASN A 470 40.42 -25.64 -11.08
CA ASN A 470 41.62 -26.31 -11.64
C ASN A 470 42.65 -25.34 -12.19
N THR A 471 43.85 -25.85 -12.43
CA THR A 471 44.99 -25.09 -12.98
C THR A 471 44.96 -25.01 -14.52
N GLY A 472 44.12 -25.82 -15.19
CA GLY A 472 44.26 -26.06 -16.62
C GLY A 472 45.66 -26.55 -16.95
N ALA A 473 46.15 -26.21 -18.14
CA ALA A 473 47.51 -26.57 -18.61
C ALA A 473 48.65 -25.83 -17.89
N THR A 474 48.38 -25.03 -16.84
CA THR A 474 49.39 -24.21 -16.15
C THR A 474 50.01 -24.96 -14.98
N ALA A 475 51.33 -25.13 -14.99
CA ALA A 475 52.07 -25.78 -13.88
C ALA A 475 52.28 -24.82 -12.68
N ALA A 476 51.17 -24.35 -12.09
CA ALA A 476 51.21 -23.49 -10.91
C ALA A 476 49.91 -23.70 -10.10
N ALA A 477 49.96 -23.54 -8.79
CA ALA A 477 48.84 -23.81 -7.93
C ALA A 477 47.63 -22.87 -8.17
N VAL A 478 46.43 -23.36 -7.90
CA VAL A 478 45.21 -22.58 -7.70
C VAL A 478 44.70 -22.75 -6.28
N ALA A 479 43.98 -21.75 -5.80
CA ALA A 479 43.37 -21.81 -4.49
C ALA A 479 42.11 -20.96 -4.42
N TYR A 480 41.13 -21.45 -3.65
CA TYR A 480 39.98 -20.68 -3.22
C TYR A 480 39.79 -20.76 -1.70
N ASP A 481 39.18 -19.76 -1.16
CA ASP A 481 38.71 -19.70 0.23
C ASP A 481 37.19 -19.84 0.27
N CYS A 482 36.67 -20.49 1.33
CA CYS A 482 35.26 -20.57 1.60
C CYS A 482 35.00 -20.28 3.10
N SER A 483 34.03 -19.43 3.39
CA SER A 483 33.68 -19.09 4.77
C SER A 483 32.49 -19.84 5.32
N GLY A 484 31.77 -20.59 4.47
CA GLY A 484 30.66 -21.42 4.86
C GLY A 484 29.87 -21.92 3.67
N LEU A 485 29.23 -23.06 3.86
CA LEU A 485 28.26 -23.64 2.92
C LEU A 485 27.09 -24.16 3.75
N TYR A 486 25.89 -23.86 3.32
CA TYR A 486 24.65 -24.22 3.97
C TYR A 486 23.68 -24.78 2.93
N ILE A 487 23.02 -25.88 3.27
CA ILE A 487 21.92 -26.44 2.48
C ILE A 487 20.76 -26.76 3.42
N GLU A 488 19.57 -26.40 3.02
CA GLU A 488 18.32 -26.78 3.62
C GLU A 488 17.41 -27.40 2.56
N THR A 489 16.75 -28.50 2.87
CA THR A 489 15.86 -29.21 1.96
C THR A 489 14.44 -29.18 2.48
N ASP A 490 13.48 -28.95 1.59
CA ASP A 490 12.05 -28.89 1.95
C ASP A 490 11.35 -30.28 1.96
N TYR A 491 12.07 -31.37 1.67
CA TYR A 491 11.62 -32.76 1.44
C TYR A 491 11.00 -33.01 0.10
#